data_8c0a87a6a83a9e01c53afa4476b4fb22
#
_entry.id   8c0a87a6a83a9e01c53afa4476b4fb22
#
_cell.length_a   1.000
_cell.length_b   1.000
_cell.length_c   1.000
_cell.angle_alpha   90.00
_cell.angle_beta   90.00
_cell.angle_gamma   90.00
#
_symmetry.space_group_name_H-M   'P 1'
#
loop_
_entity.id
_entity.type
_entity.pdbx_description
1 polymer ?
#
loop_
_entity_poly.entity_id
_entity_poly.type
_entity_poly.pdbx_seq_one_letter_code
_entity_poly.pdbx_strand_id
1 'polypeptide(L)'
;MPDSSSAIPLEPRSLPTPSSTESDAPVPSLAALQAGQVHVWHGDLSRLSALGQNWLCEEETLRAARIDTAAVRIQFVTGRRLLRGVLGHYLDREPASLGFVTGPHGKPALRGEGVESGLQFNLSHSGGAIALALAWQAPVGIDVEAWRPLPRLDGLARRCLAPSERTQLDGLDDDAATRAFFRFWVRKEALGKATGEGVTLGLRRCVSSLEGPPRWLGIPSQLGDVGGWSLAEFPVREGFEGAVTVHAANARFYWGGIGFDGENLEFENLISLLYATPDCVLGNAAADSSRYPSR
;
A
#
# COMPACT_ATOMS: atom_id res chain seq x y z
N MET A 1 -40.77 -0.57 44.49
CA MET A 1 -39.43 -0.27 44.96
C MET A 1 -38.62 -1.52 44.87
N PRO A 2 -37.73 -1.62 44.02
CA PRO A 2 -36.30 -1.32 43.98
C PRO A 2 -35.91 -0.85 42.55
N ASP A 3 -34.80 -0.48 42.19
CA ASP A 3 -33.49 -0.17 42.73
C ASP A 3 -32.72 0.53 41.59
N SER A 4 -32.03 1.53 41.93
CA SER A 4 -31.29 2.39 41.02
C SER A 4 -29.99 1.69 40.58
N SER A 5 -29.91 1.24 39.33
CA SER A 5 -28.65 0.80 38.71
C SER A 5 -27.88 2.01 38.26
N SER A 6 -26.80 2.32 38.95
CA SER A 6 -25.83 3.34 38.63
C SER A 6 -24.95 2.87 37.44
N ALA A 7 -25.11 3.50 36.29
CA ALA A 7 -24.17 3.37 35.19
C ALA A 7 -22.88 4.12 35.53
N ILE A 8 -21.77 3.41 35.58
CA ILE A 8 -20.43 3.97 35.72
C ILE A 8 -20.03 4.55 34.35
N PRO A 9 -19.64 5.82 34.24
CA PRO A 9 -19.15 6.39 33.02
C PRO A 9 -17.77 5.78 32.69
N LEU A 10 -17.63 5.19 31.52
CA LEU A 10 -16.31 4.81 30.97
C LEU A 10 -15.58 6.09 30.53
N GLU A 11 -14.57 6.47 31.29
CA GLU A 11 -13.63 7.51 30.86
C GLU A 11 -12.90 7.10 29.60
N PRO A 12 -12.68 8.02 28.63
CA PRO A 12 -11.89 7.73 27.45
C PRO A 12 -10.44 7.51 27.87
N ARG A 13 -9.93 6.30 27.65
CA ARG A 13 -8.51 6.01 27.81
C ARG A 13 -7.72 6.87 26.84
N SER A 14 -6.98 7.83 27.36
CA SER A 14 -5.96 8.57 26.62
C SER A 14 -4.90 7.59 26.13
N LEU A 15 -4.68 7.57 24.81
CA LEU A 15 -3.55 6.89 24.20
C LEU A 15 -2.25 7.48 24.76
N PRO A 16 -1.24 6.67 25.09
CA PRO A 16 0.03 7.18 25.53
C PRO A 16 0.67 8.02 24.42
N THR A 17 1.02 9.24 24.73
CA THR A 17 1.88 10.08 23.88
C THR A 17 3.21 9.36 23.71
N PRO A 18 3.71 9.19 22.48
CA PRO A 18 5.04 8.64 22.27
C PRO A 18 6.07 9.60 22.87
N SER A 19 6.87 9.10 23.81
CA SER A 19 8.01 9.83 24.32
C SER A 19 9.04 9.98 23.19
N SER A 20 9.42 11.22 22.90
CA SER A 20 10.49 11.56 21.99
C SER A 20 11.83 11.05 22.54
N THR A 21 12.22 9.86 22.17
CA THR A 21 13.61 9.41 22.18
C THR A 21 14.03 9.33 20.73
N GLU A 22 14.82 10.31 20.30
CA GLU A 22 15.52 10.28 19.02
C GLU A 22 16.26 8.95 18.88
N SER A 23 15.82 8.15 17.93
CA SER A 23 16.50 6.92 17.55
C SER A 23 17.45 7.27 16.40
N ASP A 24 18.74 7.35 16.71
CA ASP A 24 19.84 7.50 15.73
C ASP A 24 20.05 6.26 14.83
N ALA A 25 19.02 5.46 14.64
CA ALA A 25 19.12 4.27 13.81
C ALA A 25 19.10 4.66 12.32
N PRO A 26 20.05 4.16 11.50
CA PRO A 26 20.12 4.51 10.10
C PRO A 26 18.87 4.00 9.34
N VAL A 27 18.33 4.84 8.47
CA VAL A 27 17.23 4.49 7.58
C VAL A 27 17.66 3.31 6.68
N PRO A 28 16.81 2.27 6.45
CA PRO A 28 17.21 1.12 5.66
C PRO A 28 17.56 1.50 4.22
N SER A 29 18.74 1.12 3.79
CA SER A 29 19.19 1.23 2.40
C SER A 29 18.76 0.01 1.57
N LEU A 30 19.08 0.01 0.28
CA LEU A 30 18.91 -1.17 -0.59
C LEU A 30 19.58 -2.43 0.00
N ALA A 31 20.69 -2.28 0.71
CA ALA A 31 21.37 -3.39 1.38
C ALA A 31 20.52 -4.08 2.46
N ALA A 32 19.48 -3.42 2.98
CA ALA A 32 18.53 -4.00 3.92
C ALA A 32 17.37 -4.75 3.25
N LEU A 33 17.08 -4.47 1.96
CA LEU A 33 16.02 -5.15 1.22
C LEU A 33 16.56 -6.43 0.57
N GLN A 34 16.10 -7.58 1.04
CA GLN A 34 16.55 -8.89 0.59
C GLN A 34 15.53 -9.57 -0.32
N ALA A 35 15.96 -10.57 -1.07
CA ALA A 35 15.05 -11.41 -1.84
C ALA A 35 13.95 -12.03 -0.95
N GLY A 36 12.71 -12.00 -1.42
CA GLY A 36 11.56 -12.46 -0.65
C GLY A 36 11.08 -11.48 0.43
N GLN A 37 11.64 -10.27 0.48
CA GLN A 37 11.13 -9.18 1.32
C GLN A 37 10.42 -8.13 0.48
N VAL A 38 9.41 -7.50 1.06
CA VAL A 38 8.70 -6.35 0.51
C VAL A 38 8.65 -5.26 1.57
N HIS A 39 9.18 -4.09 1.23
CA HIS A 39 9.05 -2.91 2.07
C HIS A 39 7.89 -2.04 1.56
N VAL A 40 6.97 -1.73 2.44
CA VAL A 40 5.80 -0.88 2.16
C VAL A 40 5.90 0.39 2.97
N TRP A 41 5.91 1.52 2.27
CA TRP A 41 5.90 2.86 2.83
C TRP A 41 4.55 3.50 2.56
N HIS A 42 3.90 4.06 3.56
CA HIS A 42 2.62 4.72 3.39
C HIS A 42 2.54 6.03 4.21
N GLY A 43 1.73 6.96 3.74
CA GLY A 43 1.61 8.26 4.40
C GLY A 43 0.43 9.08 3.91
N ASP A 44 0.36 10.32 4.40
CA ASP A 44 -0.64 11.29 4.00
C ASP A 44 -0.06 12.28 2.99
N LEU A 45 -0.67 12.40 1.82
CA LEU A 45 -0.25 13.33 0.77
C LEU A 45 -0.25 14.79 1.23
N SER A 46 -1.15 15.17 2.15
CA SER A 46 -1.21 16.55 2.65
C SER A 46 0.03 16.92 3.46
N ARG A 47 0.53 15.99 4.27
CA ARG A 47 1.78 16.15 5.03
C ARG A 47 3.01 16.17 4.10
N LEU A 48 3.02 15.27 3.13
CA LEU A 48 4.12 15.13 2.17
C LEU A 48 4.15 16.26 1.12
N SER A 49 3.06 17.00 0.92
CA SER A 49 3.04 18.14 0.00
C SER A 49 3.96 19.28 0.41
N ALA A 50 4.31 19.35 1.71
CA ALA A 50 5.28 20.30 2.25
C ALA A 50 6.74 19.99 1.90
N LEU A 51 7.04 18.84 1.25
CA LEU A 51 8.37 18.52 0.72
C LEU A 51 8.87 19.65 -0.20
N GLY A 52 9.74 20.51 0.32
CA GLY A 52 10.28 21.68 -0.38
C GLY A 52 11.30 21.35 -1.47
N GLN A 53 11.88 20.16 -1.43
CA GLN A 53 12.96 19.71 -2.31
C GLN A 53 12.47 19.53 -3.76
N ASN A 54 13.17 20.16 -4.69
CA ASN A 54 12.84 20.04 -6.12
C ASN A 54 13.61 18.88 -6.77
N TRP A 55 13.15 17.65 -6.54
CA TRP A 55 13.73 16.44 -7.13
C TRP A 55 13.13 16.06 -8.50
N LEU A 56 12.19 16.84 -9.02
CA LEU A 56 11.59 16.56 -10.34
C LEU A 56 12.61 16.82 -11.46
N CYS A 57 12.63 15.94 -12.44
CA CYS A 57 13.33 16.22 -13.68
C CYS A 57 12.52 17.22 -14.55
N GLU A 58 13.15 17.74 -15.60
CA GLU A 58 12.52 18.70 -16.52
C GLU A 58 11.20 18.18 -17.10
N GLU A 59 11.18 16.93 -17.57
CA GLU A 59 9.98 16.30 -18.15
C GLU A 59 8.82 16.27 -17.14
N GLU A 60 9.08 15.91 -15.89
CA GLU A 60 8.08 15.88 -14.82
C GLU A 60 7.60 17.29 -14.46
N THR A 61 8.49 18.25 -14.46
CA THR A 61 8.16 19.66 -14.23
C THR A 61 7.23 20.19 -15.33
N LEU A 62 7.56 19.91 -16.58
CA LEU A 62 6.71 20.26 -17.73
C LEU A 62 5.37 19.53 -17.69
N ARG A 63 5.35 18.27 -17.29
CA ARG A 63 4.10 17.52 -17.11
C ARG A 63 3.25 18.12 -16.00
N ALA A 64 3.84 18.46 -14.86
CA ALA A 64 3.14 19.10 -13.74
C ALA A 64 2.51 20.43 -14.17
N ALA A 65 3.21 21.22 -14.95
CA ALA A 65 2.71 22.51 -15.46
C ALA A 65 1.49 22.38 -16.40
N ARG A 66 1.32 21.22 -17.07
CA ARG A 66 0.17 20.92 -17.94
C ARG A 66 -1.06 20.38 -17.21
N ILE A 67 -0.96 20.11 -15.91
CA ILE A 67 -2.10 19.65 -15.11
C ILE A 67 -2.90 20.85 -14.63
N ASP A 68 -4.10 21.02 -15.17
CA ASP A 68 -4.95 22.17 -14.88
C ASP A 68 -5.48 22.18 -13.44
N THR A 69 -5.91 21.02 -12.93
CA THR A 69 -6.47 20.90 -11.59
C THR A 69 -5.37 20.96 -10.53
N ALA A 70 -5.40 21.96 -9.67
CA ALA A 70 -4.38 22.17 -8.64
C ALA A 70 -4.21 20.95 -7.73
N ALA A 71 -5.29 20.31 -7.28
CA ALA A 71 -5.23 19.11 -6.45
C ALA A 71 -4.52 17.93 -7.15
N VAL A 72 -4.81 17.71 -8.43
CA VAL A 72 -4.17 16.64 -9.23
C VAL A 72 -2.70 16.96 -9.46
N ARG A 73 -2.37 18.23 -9.69
CA ARG A 73 -0.98 18.67 -9.82
C ARG A 73 -0.18 18.46 -8.54
N ILE A 74 -0.71 18.85 -7.39
CA ILE A 74 -0.09 18.62 -6.08
C ILE A 74 0.13 17.13 -5.86
N GLN A 75 -0.88 16.31 -6.11
CA GLN A 75 -0.79 14.86 -5.97
C GLN A 75 0.30 14.26 -6.87
N PHE A 76 0.39 14.68 -8.12
CA PHE A 76 1.43 14.26 -9.06
C PHE A 76 2.83 14.65 -8.56
N VAL A 77 3.03 15.92 -8.22
CA VAL A 77 4.32 16.45 -7.76
C VAL A 77 4.77 15.76 -6.49
N THR A 78 3.87 15.65 -5.49
CA THR A 78 4.17 14.98 -4.22
C THR A 78 4.51 13.52 -4.41
N GLY A 79 3.72 12.80 -5.21
CA GLY A 79 3.99 11.39 -5.53
C GLY A 79 5.34 11.18 -6.23
N ARG A 80 5.71 12.07 -7.16
CA ARG A 80 7.01 11.99 -7.85
C ARG A 80 8.18 12.31 -6.93
N ARG A 81 8.05 13.33 -6.07
CA ARG A 81 9.07 13.67 -5.06
C ARG A 81 9.28 12.53 -4.08
N LEU A 82 8.20 11.98 -3.53
CA LEU A 82 8.28 10.83 -2.65
C LEU A 82 8.97 9.65 -3.33
N LEU A 83 8.54 9.29 -4.54
CA LEU A 83 9.12 8.19 -5.29
C LEU A 83 10.62 8.36 -5.48
N ARG A 84 11.05 9.56 -5.92
CA ARG A 84 12.47 9.88 -6.13
C ARG A 84 13.27 9.87 -4.84
N GLY A 85 12.74 10.46 -3.76
CA GLY A 85 13.40 10.48 -2.46
C GLY A 85 13.61 9.07 -1.90
N VAL A 86 12.57 8.25 -1.90
CA VAL A 86 12.66 6.86 -1.42
C VAL A 86 13.63 6.05 -2.29
N LEU A 87 13.46 6.07 -3.62
CA LEU A 87 14.35 5.31 -4.51
C LEU A 87 15.79 5.81 -4.46
N GLY A 88 16.00 7.12 -4.36
CA GLY A 88 17.33 7.70 -4.20
C GLY A 88 18.03 7.17 -2.95
N HIS A 89 17.30 7.11 -1.82
CA HIS A 89 17.80 6.53 -0.58
C HIS A 89 18.15 5.04 -0.73
N TYR A 90 17.25 4.23 -1.29
CA TYR A 90 17.51 2.79 -1.49
C TYR A 90 18.66 2.50 -2.46
N LEU A 91 18.89 3.37 -3.42
CA LEU A 91 19.94 3.22 -4.45
C LEU A 91 21.23 3.96 -4.12
N ASP A 92 21.27 4.67 -2.99
CA ASP A 92 22.36 5.59 -2.63
C ASP A 92 22.70 6.56 -3.78
N ARG A 93 21.65 7.22 -4.32
CA ARG A 93 21.74 8.12 -5.46
C ARG A 93 20.97 9.42 -5.24
N GLU A 94 21.48 10.46 -5.90
CA GLU A 94 20.76 11.74 -5.94
C GLU A 94 19.36 11.54 -6.55
N PRO A 95 18.27 11.87 -5.83
CA PRO A 95 16.90 11.65 -6.30
C PRO A 95 16.58 12.22 -7.67
N ALA A 96 17.12 13.43 -7.98
CA ALA A 96 16.91 14.11 -9.26
C ALA A 96 17.58 13.36 -10.44
N SER A 97 18.64 12.58 -10.17
CA SER A 97 19.39 11.84 -11.21
C SER A 97 18.68 10.57 -11.69
N LEU A 98 17.67 10.09 -10.94
CA LEU A 98 16.99 8.85 -11.29
C LEU A 98 16.22 8.98 -12.60
N GLY A 99 16.46 8.06 -13.53
CA GLY A 99 15.72 7.95 -14.77
C GLY A 99 14.56 6.96 -14.67
N PHE A 100 13.45 7.29 -15.33
CA PHE A 100 12.30 6.40 -15.41
C PHE A 100 11.88 6.14 -16.85
N VAL A 101 11.31 4.96 -17.09
CA VAL A 101 10.56 4.60 -18.28
C VAL A 101 9.13 4.27 -17.88
N THR A 102 8.20 4.43 -18.80
CA THR A 102 6.80 4.09 -18.56
C THR A 102 6.46 2.85 -19.38
N GLY A 103 5.98 1.82 -18.72
CA GLY A 103 5.49 0.61 -19.37
C GLY A 103 4.18 0.85 -20.15
N PRO A 104 3.71 -0.16 -20.92
CA PRO A 104 2.55 -0.03 -21.82
C PRO A 104 1.27 0.47 -21.13
N HIS A 105 1.10 0.12 -19.86
CA HIS A 105 -0.07 0.50 -19.06
C HIS A 105 0.23 1.60 -18.03
N GLY A 106 1.29 2.38 -18.24
CA GLY A 106 1.59 3.53 -17.40
C GLY A 106 2.39 3.24 -16.12
N LYS A 107 2.73 1.97 -15.81
CA LYS A 107 3.57 1.62 -14.66
C LYS A 107 4.98 2.17 -14.87
N PRO A 108 5.50 3.04 -13.97
CA PRO A 108 6.88 3.50 -14.06
C PRO A 108 7.85 2.38 -13.65
N ALA A 109 9.01 2.36 -14.29
CA ALA A 109 10.15 1.51 -13.94
C ALA A 109 11.43 2.33 -13.99
N LEU A 110 12.47 1.90 -13.27
CA LEU A 110 13.80 2.52 -13.34
C LEU A 110 14.43 2.32 -14.73
N ARG A 111 15.27 3.26 -15.13
CA ARG A 111 16.06 3.23 -16.37
C ARG A 111 17.56 3.26 -16.09
N GLY A 112 18.37 2.71 -17.00
CA GLY A 112 19.83 2.74 -16.88
C GLY A 112 20.32 1.91 -15.70
N GLU A 113 21.31 2.39 -15.00
CA GLU A 113 21.93 1.71 -13.86
C GLU A 113 20.94 1.36 -12.72
N GLY A 114 19.80 2.06 -12.66
CA GLY A 114 18.72 1.69 -11.75
C GLY A 114 18.10 0.31 -12.06
N VAL A 115 18.11 -0.13 -13.31
CA VAL A 115 17.66 -1.47 -13.75
C VAL A 115 18.60 -2.55 -13.22
N GLU A 116 19.90 -2.29 -13.23
CA GLU A 116 20.94 -3.23 -12.79
C GLU A 116 20.84 -3.51 -11.28
N SER A 117 20.29 -2.58 -10.51
CA SER A 117 20.03 -2.79 -9.07
C SER A 117 19.04 -3.91 -8.80
N GLY A 118 18.17 -4.24 -9.77
CA GLY A 118 17.09 -5.20 -9.58
C GLY A 118 15.92 -4.68 -8.71
N LEU A 119 15.95 -3.42 -8.26
CA LEU A 119 14.90 -2.84 -7.43
C LEU A 119 13.61 -2.67 -8.24
N GLN A 120 12.56 -3.31 -7.78
CA GLN A 120 11.21 -3.19 -8.31
C GLN A 120 10.37 -2.35 -7.36
N PHE A 121 9.44 -1.55 -7.90
CA PHE A 121 8.58 -0.73 -7.09
C PHE A 121 7.20 -0.53 -7.72
N ASN A 122 6.25 -0.13 -6.89
CA ASN A 122 4.95 0.33 -7.34
C ASN A 122 4.37 1.35 -6.36
N LEU A 123 3.72 2.38 -6.89
CA LEU A 123 3.11 3.49 -6.16
C LEU A 123 1.61 3.52 -6.38
N SER A 124 0.84 3.73 -5.32
CA SER A 124 -0.60 3.99 -5.37
C SER A 124 -0.99 5.16 -4.47
N HIS A 125 -2.08 5.83 -4.81
CA HIS A 125 -2.66 6.90 -3.99
C HIS A 125 -4.17 7.01 -4.22
N SER A 126 -4.91 7.30 -3.16
CA SER A 126 -6.35 7.53 -3.20
C SER A 126 -6.77 8.35 -1.97
N GLY A 127 -7.70 9.29 -2.12
CA GLY A 127 -8.31 10.02 -1.00
C GLY A 127 -7.34 10.71 -0.04
N GLY A 128 -6.16 11.12 -0.53
CA GLY A 128 -5.11 11.72 0.28
C GLY A 128 -4.15 10.72 0.93
N ALA A 129 -4.37 9.41 0.83
CA ALA A 129 -3.39 8.41 1.18
C ALA A 129 -2.44 8.13 0.01
N ILE A 130 -1.20 7.79 0.32
CA ILE A 130 -0.19 7.33 -0.65
C ILE A 130 0.51 6.10 -0.09
N ALA A 131 0.85 5.15 -0.95
CA ALA A 131 1.58 3.96 -0.57
C ALA A 131 2.57 3.56 -1.69
N LEU A 132 3.76 3.15 -1.29
CA LEU A 132 4.85 2.71 -2.15
C LEU A 132 5.35 1.36 -1.68
N ALA A 133 5.38 0.38 -2.58
CA ALA A 133 5.99 -0.93 -2.31
C ALA A 133 7.30 -1.07 -3.07
N LEU A 134 8.28 -1.70 -2.41
CA LEU A 134 9.58 -2.05 -2.99
C LEU A 134 9.85 -3.53 -2.78
N ALA A 135 10.41 -4.18 -3.79
CA ALA A 135 10.87 -5.56 -3.75
C ALA A 135 12.15 -5.71 -4.58
N TRP A 136 13.00 -6.68 -4.24
CA TRP A 136 14.20 -6.93 -5.01
C TRP A 136 13.98 -8.09 -6.00
N GLN A 137 14.23 -7.82 -7.28
CA GLN A 137 14.15 -8.77 -8.41
C GLN A 137 12.80 -9.50 -8.55
N ALA A 138 11.74 -8.95 -7.96
CA ALA A 138 10.42 -9.55 -7.99
C ALA A 138 9.35 -8.51 -8.39
N PRO A 139 8.48 -8.80 -9.37
CA PRO A 139 7.34 -7.95 -9.69
C PRO A 139 6.50 -7.69 -8.45
N VAL A 140 6.28 -6.42 -8.12
CA VAL A 140 5.50 -5.97 -6.97
C VAL A 140 4.43 -4.98 -7.40
N GLY A 141 3.29 -5.05 -6.75
CA GLY A 141 2.19 -4.10 -6.95
C GLY A 141 1.49 -3.78 -5.63
N ILE A 142 1.07 -2.55 -5.49
CA ILE A 142 0.39 -2.03 -4.31
C ILE A 142 -0.84 -1.24 -4.72
N ASP A 143 -1.91 -1.35 -3.95
CA ASP A 143 -3.07 -0.49 -4.11
C ASP A 143 -3.59 0.00 -2.77
N VAL A 144 -4.11 1.23 -2.77
CA VAL A 144 -4.78 1.86 -1.64
C VAL A 144 -6.01 2.60 -2.15
N GLU A 145 -7.15 2.41 -1.49
CA GLU A 145 -8.40 3.07 -1.84
C GLU A 145 -9.11 3.66 -0.63
N ALA A 146 -9.57 4.89 -0.76
CA ALA A 146 -10.49 5.49 0.17
C ALA A 146 -11.90 4.91 -0.02
N TRP A 147 -12.58 4.57 1.07
CA TRP A 147 -13.98 4.20 0.99
C TRP A 147 -14.81 5.39 0.51
N ARG A 148 -15.71 5.12 -0.40
CA ARG A 148 -16.66 6.09 -0.93
C ARG A 148 -17.94 5.39 -1.33
N PRO A 149 -19.09 6.04 -1.27
CA PRO A 149 -20.34 5.46 -1.72
C PRO A 149 -20.25 4.96 -3.17
N LEU A 150 -20.74 3.76 -3.41
CA LEU A 150 -20.77 3.11 -4.71
C LEU A 150 -22.24 2.86 -5.16
N PRO A 151 -22.91 3.85 -5.76
CA PRO A 151 -24.34 3.76 -6.10
C PRO A 151 -24.69 2.57 -7.02
N ARG A 152 -23.71 1.95 -7.66
CA ARG A 152 -23.84 0.79 -8.54
C ARG A 152 -22.93 -0.36 -8.09
N LEU A 153 -22.81 -0.58 -6.79
CA LEU A 153 -21.94 -1.59 -6.21
C LEU A 153 -22.16 -2.97 -6.82
N ASP A 154 -23.41 -3.40 -6.96
CA ASP A 154 -23.80 -4.67 -7.58
C ASP A 154 -23.24 -4.86 -9.00
N GLY A 155 -23.34 -3.82 -9.82
CA GLY A 155 -22.81 -3.84 -11.19
C GLY A 155 -21.28 -3.91 -11.22
N LEU A 156 -20.60 -3.20 -10.31
CA LEU A 156 -19.16 -3.26 -10.17
C LEU A 156 -18.71 -4.62 -9.65
N ALA A 157 -19.36 -5.14 -8.61
CA ALA A 157 -19.07 -6.45 -8.04
C ALA A 157 -19.20 -7.56 -9.10
N ARG A 158 -20.27 -7.56 -9.91
CA ARG A 158 -20.42 -8.51 -11.01
C ARG A 158 -19.31 -8.44 -12.05
N ARG A 159 -18.73 -7.28 -12.30
CA ARG A 159 -17.67 -7.09 -13.29
C ARG A 159 -16.28 -7.43 -12.75
N CYS A 160 -16.02 -7.21 -11.46
CA CYS A 160 -14.69 -7.25 -10.88
C CYS A 160 -14.46 -8.45 -9.95
N LEU A 161 -15.50 -8.92 -9.23
CA LEU A 161 -15.38 -9.96 -8.24
C LEU A 161 -15.75 -11.35 -8.80
N ALA A 162 -15.04 -12.38 -8.31
CA ALA A 162 -15.42 -13.76 -8.55
C ALA A 162 -16.78 -14.09 -7.86
N PRO A 163 -17.53 -15.13 -8.32
CA PRO A 163 -18.79 -15.50 -7.67
C PRO A 163 -18.66 -15.72 -6.15
N SER A 164 -17.62 -16.43 -5.71
CA SER A 164 -17.35 -16.68 -4.29
C SER A 164 -17.06 -15.41 -3.47
N GLU A 165 -16.42 -14.42 -4.06
CA GLU A 165 -16.16 -13.13 -3.40
C GLU A 165 -17.43 -12.28 -3.31
N ARG A 166 -18.32 -12.36 -4.33
CA ARG A 166 -19.60 -11.63 -4.30
C ARG A 166 -20.53 -12.10 -3.20
N THR A 167 -20.56 -13.40 -2.91
CA THR A 167 -21.39 -13.95 -1.83
C THR A 167 -21.01 -13.39 -0.45
N GLN A 168 -19.82 -12.81 -0.30
CA GLN A 168 -19.42 -12.12 0.94
C GLN A 168 -20.06 -10.74 1.10
N LEU A 169 -20.66 -10.22 0.03
CA LEU A 169 -21.40 -8.96 0.09
C LEU A 169 -22.88 -9.19 0.38
N ASP A 170 -23.36 -10.42 0.23
CA ASP A 170 -24.78 -10.77 0.40
C ASP A 170 -25.20 -10.61 1.88
N GLY A 171 -26.28 -9.88 2.12
CA GLY A 171 -26.82 -9.66 3.46
C GLY A 171 -26.08 -8.60 4.30
N LEU A 172 -25.03 -7.98 3.78
CA LEU A 172 -24.40 -6.83 4.41
C LEU A 172 -25.20 -5.55 4.14
N ASP A 173 -25.13 -4.60 5.07
CA ASP A 173 -25.57 -3.22 4.80
C ASP A 173 -24.67 -2.54 3.76
N ASP A 174 -25.12 -1.40 3.24
CA ASP A 174 -24.43 -0.69 2.15
C ASP A 174 -22.99 -0.31 2.49
N ASP A 175 -22.73 0.09 3.73
CA ASP A 175 -21.39 0.48 4.18
C ASP A 175 -20.47 -0.74 4.33
N ALA A 176 -20.96 -1.81 4.93
CA ALA A 176 -20.20 -3.05 5.08
C ALA A 176 -19.93 -3.71 3.72
N ALA A 177 -20.91 -3.72 2.82
CA ALA A 177 -20.76 -4.24 1.46
C ALA A 177 -19.75 -3.41 0.65
N THR A 178 -19.77 -2.07 0.81
CA THR A 178 -18.80 -1.17 0.18
C THR A 178 -17.38 -1.45 0.68
N ARG A 179 -17.19 -1.60 1.99
CA ARG A 179 -15.87 -1.97 2.56
C ARG A 179 -15.39 -3.31 2.04
N ALA A 180 -16.24 -4.33 2.08
CA ALA A 180 -15.91 -5.66 1.57
C ALA A 180 -15.51 -5.62 0.08
N PHE A 181 -16.23 -4.83 -0.74
CA PHE A 181 -15.87 -4.61 -2.13
C PHE A 181 -14.48 -3.99 -2.27
N PHE A 182 -14.19 -2.88 -1.57
CA PHE A 182 -12.88 -2.22 -1.66
C PHE A 182 -11.74 -3.13 -1.21
N ARG A 183 -11.96 -3.97 -0.19
CA ARG A 183 -10.97 -4.96 0.25
C ARG A 183 -10.59 -5.94 -0.87
N PHE A 184 -11.55 -6.48 -1.60
CA PHE A 184 -11.25 -7.33 -2.77
C PHE A 184 -10.66 -6.53 -3.93
N TRP A 185 -11.15 -5.32 -4.14
CA TRP A 185 -10.71 -4.43 -5.20
C TRP A 185 -9.22 -4.13 -5.10
N VAL A 186 -8.73 -3.65 -3.95
CA VAL A 186 -7.31 -3.30 -3.76
C VAL A 186 -6.39 -4.49 -3.94
N ARG A 187 -6.80 -5.69 -3.54
CA ARG A 187 -6.02 -6.91 -3.77
C ARG A 187 -5.85 -7.17 -5.26
N LYS A 188 -6.93 -7.10 -6.04
CA LYS A 188 -6.92 -7.35 -7.49
C LYS A 188 -6.16 -6.27 -8.26
N GLU A 189 -6.34 -5.00 -7.88
CA GLU A 189 -5.59 -3.89 -8.46
C GLU A 189 -4.10 -4.01 -8.15
N ALA A 190 -3.72 -4.42 -6.94
CA ALA A 190 -2.32 -4.71 -6.61
C ALA A 190 -1.73 -5.77 -7.54
N LEU A 191 -2.45 -6.87 -7.84
CA LEU A 191 -1.98 -7.88 -8.78
C LEU A 191 -1.87 -7.34 -10.21
N GLY A 192 -2.87 -6.60 -10.68
CA GLY A 192 -2.83 -5.94 -11.99
C GLY A 192 -1.66 -4.97 -12.13
N LYS A 193 -1.32 -4.25 -11.04
CA LYS A 193 -0.15 -3.35 -11.00
C LYS A 193 1.17 -4.13 -10.91
N ALA A 194 1.21 -5.25 -10.20
CA ALA A 194 2.41 -6.10 -10.14
C ALA A 194 2.80 -6.61 -11.52
N THR A 195 1.81 -7.13 -12.27
CA THR A 195 2.01 -7.66 -13.63
C THR A 195 2.16 -6.57 -14.69
N GLY A 196 1.69 -5.36 -14.40
CA GLY A 196 1.61 -4.28 -15.37
C GLY A 196 0.43 -4.39 -16.34
N GLU A 197 -0.44 -5.39 -16.19
CA GLU A 197 -1.61 -5.59 -17.07
C GLU A 197 -2.83 -4.75 -16.65
N GLY A 198 -2.85 -4.27 -15.40
CA GLY A 198 -3.99 -3.52 -14.86
C GLY A 198 -5.30 -4.30 -14.97
N VAL A 199 -6.39 -3.62 -15.28
CA VAL A 199 -7.73 -4.22 -15.39
C VAL A 199 -7.86 -5.25 -16.53
N THR A 200 -6.97 -5.25 -17.51
CA THR A 200 -6.97 -6.23 -18.62
C THR A 200 -6.62 -7.63 -18.17
N LEU A 201 -6.04 -7.79 -16.99
CA LEU A 201 -5.73 -9.07 -16.35
C LEU A 201 -6.96 -9.98 -16.19
N GLY A 202 -8.17 -9.42 -16.21
CA GLY A 202 -9.40 -10.18 -16.00
C GLY A 202 -9.67 -10.42 -14.52
N LEU A 203 -10.00 -9.36 -13.81
CA LEU A 203 -10.13 -9.30 -12.34
C LEU A 203 -11.00 -10.42 -11.73
N ARG A 204 -12.02 -10.91 -12.43
CA ARG A 204 -12.85 -12.03 -11.95
C ARG A 204 -12.12 -13.37 -11.84
N ARG A 205 -11.00 -13.52 -12.54
CA ARG A 205 -10.14 -14.73 -12.49
C ARG A 205 -9.11 -14.65 -11.35
N CYS A 206 -8.91 -13.45 -10.82
CA CYS A 206 -8.04 -13.22 -9.66
C CYS A 206 -8.90 -13.43 -8.40
N VAL A 207 -8.80 -14.58 -7.76
CA VAL A 207 -9.60 -14.94 -6.59
C VAL A 207 -8.72 -14.94 -5.36
N SER A 208 -9.09 -14.15 -4.35
CA SER A 208 -8.39 -14.10 -3.07
C SER A 208 -9.19 -14.79 -1.96
N SER A 209 -8.50 -15.14 -0.85
CA SER A 209 -9.13 -15.74 0.32
C SER A 209 -10.23 -14.84 0.90
N LEU A 210 -11.30 -15.46 1.39
CA LEU A 210 -12.43 -14.78 2.02
C LEU A 210 -12.14 -14.54 3.49
N GLU A 211 -11.50 -15.49 4.14
CA GLU A 211 -11.19 -15.51 5.56
C GLU A 211 -9.72 -15.81 5.80
N GLY A 212 -9.26 -15.51 7.01
CA GLY A 212 -7.88 -15.73 7.44
C GLY A 212 -6.88 -14.80 6.76
N PRO A 213 -5.59 -15.12 6.81
CA PRO A 213 -4.56 -14.34 6.14
C PRO A 213 -4.82 -14.24 4.64
N PRO A 214 -4.63 -13.04 4.05
CA PRO A 214 -4.87 -12.84 2.63
C PRO A 214 -3.91 -13.69 1.78
N ARG A 215 -4.48 -14.40 0.81
CA ARG A 215 -3.74 -15.21 -0.17
C ARG A 215 -4.51 -15.34 -1.47
N TRP A 216 -3.81 -15.63 -2.54
CA TRP A 216 -4.44 -15.96 -3.80
C TRP A 216 -4.94 -17.41 -3.79
N LEU A 217 -6.17 -17.62 -4.27
CA LEU A 217 -6.80 -18.94 -4.48
C LEU A 217 -6.90 -19.28 -5.96
N GLY A 218 -6.86 -18.26 -6.82
CA GLY A 218 -6.87 -18.39 -8.27
C GLY A 218 -6.33 -17.15 -8.92
N ILE A 219 -5.53 -17.33 -9.96
CA ILE A 219 -4.99 -16.29 -10.82
C ILE A 219 -5.04 -16.77 -12.28
N PRO A 220 -5.01 -15.84 -13.26
CA PRO A 220 -4.88 -16.23 -14.67
C PRO A 220 -3.64 -17.10 -14.91
N SER A 221 -3.79 -18.16 -15.70
CA SER A 221 -2.75 -19.18 -15.92
C SER A 221 -1.43 -18.61 -16.49
N GLN A 222 -1.49 -17.51 -17.23
CA GLN A 222 -0.28 -16.82 -17.72
C GLN A 222 0.62 -16.27 -16.61
N LEU A 223 0.11 -16.14 -15.38
CA LEU A 223 0.88 -15.70 -14.22
C LEU A 223 1.56 -16.84 -13.46
N GLY A 224 1.42 -18.08 -13.92
CA GLY A 224 1.98 -19.26 -13.29
C GLY A 224 1.15 -19.77 -12.11
N ASP A 225 1.80 -20.38 -11.13
CA ASP A 225 1.17 -20.96 -9.95
C ASP A 225 0.83 -19.88 -8.91
N VAL A 226 -0.32 -20.04 -8.25
CA VAL A 226 -0.75 -19.16 -7.15
C VAL A 226 0.25 -19.14 -5.99
N GLY A 227 0.92 -20.26 -5.72
CA GLY A 227 1.94 -20.37 -4.68
C GLY A 227 3.19 -19.55 -4.94
N GLY A 228 3.42 -19.11 -6.18
CA GLY A 228 4.49 -18.18 -6.55
C GLY A 228 4.21 -16.73 -6.15
N TRP A 229 2.99 -16.41 -5.69
CA TRP A 229 2.57 -15.06 -5.35
C TRP A 229 2.21 -14.94 -3.87
N SER A 230 2.75 -13.94 -3.22
CA SER A 230 2.35 -13.54 -1.86
C SER A 230 1.47 -12.31 -1.90
N LEU A 231 0.50 -12.26 -1.00
CA LEU A 231 -0.47 -11.17 -0.83
C LEU A 231 -0.52 -10.78 0.65
N ALA A 232 -0.54 -9.49 0.93
CA ALA A 232 -0.77 -8.95 2.26
C ALA A 232 -1.69 -7.73 2.20
N GLU A 233 -2.42 -7.49 3.28
CA GLU A 233 -3.09 -6.22 3.56
C GLU A 233 -2.21 -5.44 4.54
N PHE A 234 -2.07 -4.15 4.34
CA PHE A 234 -1.30 -3.29 5.23
C PHE A 234 -2.21 -2.27 5.92
N PRO A 235 -1.87 -1.86 7.15
CA PRO A 235 -2.68 -0.90 7.88
C PRO A 235 -2.61 0.46 7.17
N VAL A 236 -3.78 0.99 6.84
CA VAL A 236 -3.99 2.38 6.44
C VAL A 236 -4.84 3.03 7.52
N ARG A 237 -5.02 4.34 7.50
CA ARG A 237 -5.94 5.00 8.42
C ARG A 237 -7.39 4.53 8.20
N GLU A 238 -8.25 4.75 9.17
CA GLU A 238 -9.69 4.47 9.05
C GLU A 238 -10.28 5.09 7.78
N GLY A 239 -11.20 4.39 7.13
CA GLY A 239 -11.81 4.81 5.87
C GLY A 239 -11.04 4.37 4.61
N PHE A 240 -10.04 3.51 4.75
CA PHE A 240 -9.22 3.03 3.63
C PHE A 240 -9.03 1.52 3.66
N GLU A 241 -8.78 0.97 2.48
CA GLU A 241 -8.23 -0.39 2.30
C GLU A 241 -6.89 -0.30 1.57
N GLY A 242 -5.96 -1.19 1.92
CA GLY A 242 -4.66 -1.27 1.29
C GLY A 242 -4.20 -2.72 1.11
N ALA A 243 -3.68 -3.06 -0.06
CA ALA A 243 -3.11 -4.37 -0.33
C ALA A 243 -1.83 -4.28 -1.17
N VAL A 244 -0.94 -5.24 -0.95
CA VAL A 244 0.31 -5.39 -1.68
C VAL A 244 0.48 -6.86 -2.10
N THR A 245 0.96 -7.08 -3.30
CA THR A 245 1.29 -8.42 -3.80
C THR A 245 2.65 -8.42 -4.48
N VAL A 246 3.33 -9.57 -4.42
CA VAL A 246 4.66 -9.75 -5.01
C VAL A 246 4.78 -11.15 -5.60
N HIS A 247 5.49 -11.26 -6.71
CA HIS A 247 5.83 -12.56 -7.31
C HIS A 247 7.03 -13.18 -6.59
N ALA A 248 6.79 -13.64 -5.39
CA ALA A 248 7.72 -14.36 -4.54
C ALA A 248 6.92 -15.22 -3.57
N ALA A 249 7.22 -16.51 -3.49
CA ALA A 249 6.58 -17.43 -2.55
C ALA A 249 7.01 -17.08 -1.11
N ASN A 250 6.05 -17.10 -0.19
CA ASN A 250 6.28 -16.86 1.24
C ASN A 250 7.04 -15.55 1.55
N ALA A 251 6.73 -14.49 0.80
CA ALA A 251 7.36 -13.19 1.01
C ALA A 251 7.05 -12.63 2.42
N ARG A 252 8.02 -11.94 2.98
CA ARG A 252 7.88 -11.19 4.23
C ARG A 252 7.61 -9.73 3.93
N PHE A 253 6.59 -9.17 4.56
CA PHE A 253 6.18 -7.80 4.35
C PHE A 253 6.53 -6.97 5.58
N TYR A 254 7.12 -5.80 5.32
CA TYR A 254 7.47 -4.80 6.32
C TYR A 254 6.86 -3.47 5.91
N TRP A 255 6.20 -2.77 6.82
CA TRP A 255 5.60 -1.46 6.52
C TRP A 255 5.98 -0.41 7.54
N GLY A 256 6.02 0.81 7.09
CA GLY A 256 6.32 1.98 7.88
C GLY A 256 5.60 3.23 7.39
N GLY A 257 5.42 4.15 8.31
CA GLY A 257 4.96 5.49 7.99
C GLY A 257 6.05 6.30 7.30
N ILE A 258 5.62 7.24 6.47
CA ILE A 258 6.49 8.25 5.88
C ILE A 258 6.07 9.59 6.47
N GLY A 259 6.98 10.25 7.16
CA GLY A 259 6.87 11.59 7.67
C GLY A 259 7.78 12.57 6.92
N PHE A 260 7.83 13.81 7.42
CA PHE A 260 8.67 14.88 6.90
C PHE A 260 9.03 15.86 8.01
N ASP A 261 10.31 16.11 8.21
CA ASP A 261 10.86 16.99 9.27
C ASP A 261 11.19 18.42 8.80
N GLY A 262 10.66 18.83 7.67
CA GLY A 262 10.90 20.16 7.08
C GLY A 262 12.01 20.19 6.03
N GLU A 263 13.08 19.41 6.16
CA GLU A 263 14.18 19.37 5.19
C GLU A 263 14.42 17.96 4.64
N ASN A 264 14.17 16.90 5.43
CA ASN A 264 14.43 15.52 5.07
C ASN A 264 13.17 14.67 5.07
N LEU A 265 13.21 13.60 4.30
CA LEU A 265 12.19 12.56 4.32
C LEU A 265 12.44 11.69 5.55
N GLU A 266 11.53 11.74 6.52
CA GLU A 266 11.57 10.85 7.68
C GLU A 266 10.84 9.55 7.39
N PHE A 267 11.48 8.44 7.78
CA PHE A 267 10.91 7.11 7.70
C PHE A 267 10.62 6.63 9.11
N GLU A 268 9.41 6.94 9.61
CA GLU A 268 9.01 6.54 10.95
C GLU A 268 8.81 5.01 11.04
N ASN A 269 9.46 4.39 12.03
CA ASN A 269 9.16 3.04 12.53
C ASN A 269 9.58 1.80 11.72
N LEU A 270 10.15 1.87 10.52
CA LEU A 270 10.63 0.64 9.87
C LEU A 270 11.78 0.00 10.67
N ILE A 271 12.60 0.80 11.31
CA ILE A 271 13.77 0.35 12.06
C ILE A 271 13.38 -0.33 13.37
N SER A 272 12.43 0.22 14.10
CA SER A 272 11.95 -0.42 15.34
C SER A 272 11.25 -1.74 15.07
N LEU A 273 10.57 -1.89 13.92
CA LEU A 273 9.96 -3.15 13.49
C LEU A 273 10.97 -4.16 12.94
N LEU A 274 12.01 -3.71 12.25
CA LEU A 274 13.06 -4.60 11.73
C LEU A 274 13.98 -5.17 12.84
N TYR A 275 14.13 -4.44 13.94
CA TYR A 275 15.05 -4.83 15.02
C TYR A 275 14.38 -5.18 16.34
N ALA A 276 13.12 -4.80 16.57
CA ALA A 276 12.45 -5.00 17.85
C ALA A 276 11.78 -6.38 18.03
N THR A 277 11.43 -7.08 16.95
CA THR A 277 10.86 -8.43 17.02
C THR A 277 11.20 -9.25 15.78
N PRO A 278 11.97 -10.36 15.91
CA PRO A 278 12.16 -11.32 14.83
C PRO A 278 10.86 -11.95 14.32
N ASP A 279 9.76 -11.79 15.06
CA ASP A 279 8.48 -12.47 14.85
C ASP A 279 7.36 -11.56 14.29
N CYS A 280 7.62 -10.29 14.01
CA CYS A 280 6.63 -9.42 13.37
C CYS A 280 6.60 -9.63 11.85
N VAL A 281 6.59 -10.88 11.45
CA VAL A 281 6.36 -11.37 10.09
C VAL A 281 4.87 -11.46 9.91
N LEU A 282 4.23 -10.43 9.37
CA LEU A 282 2.79 -10.44 9.11
C LEU A 282 2.39 -11.32 7.90
N GLY A 283 3.24 -12.29 7.54
CA GLY A 283 2.85 -13.43 6.71
C GLY A 283 2.27 -14.59 7.50
N ASN A 284 2.45 -14.61 8.82
CA ASN A 284 1.95 -15.66 9.73
C ASN A 284 1.26 -15.09 10.98
N ALA A 285 0.73 -13.87 10.93
CA ALA A 285 -0.05 -13.34 12.03
C ALA A 285 -1.28 -14.22 12.22
N ALA A 286 -1.31 -14.95 13.30
CA ALA A 286 -2.53 -15.42 13.91
C ALA A 286 -3.49 -14.22 13.97
N ALA A 287 -4.67 -14.40 13.42
CA ALA A 287 -5.71 -13.40 13.36
C ALA A 287 -5.82 -12.68 14.71
N ASP A 288 -5.55 -11.38 14.72
CA ASP A 288 -6.06 -10.53 15.78
C ASP A 288 -7.59 -10.50 15.64
N SER A 289 -8.22 -11.41 16.37
CA SER A 289 -9.68 -11.57 16.42
C SER A 289 -10.38 -10.36 17.07
N SER A 290 -9.62 -9.34 17.50
CA SER A 290 -10.17 -8.12 18.11
C SER A 290 -10.65 -7.09 17.08
N ARG A 291 -10.36 -7.26 15.80
CA ARG A 291 -10.80 -6.34 14.73
C ARG A 291 -12.18 -6.63 14.17
N TYR A 292 -12.77 -7.79 14.51
CA TYR A 292 -14.11 -8.14 14.04
C TYR A 292 -14.93 -8.68 15.22
N PRO A 293 -15.94 -7.94 15.71
CA PRO A 293 -16.92 -8.52 16.61
C PRO A 293 -17.66 -9.63 15.85
N SER A 294 -17.66 -10.82 16.42
CA SER A 294 -18.45 -11.95 16.01
C SER A 294 -19.93 -11.58 16.01
N ARG A 295 -20.53 -11.48 14.83
CA ARG A 295 -21.92 -11.87 14.53
C ARG A 295 -22.06 -12.20 13.07
#